data_11533367907b704174bbe1de553ffb9c
#
_entry.id   11533367907b704174bbe1de553ffb9c
#
_cell.length_a   1.000
_cell.length_b   1.000
_cell.length_c   1.000
_cell.angle_alpha   90.00
_cell.angle_beta   90.00
_cell.angle_gamma   90.00
#
_symmetry.space_group_name_H-M   'P 1'
#
loop_
_entity.id
_entity.type
_entity.pdbx_description
1 polymer ?
#
loop_
_entity_poly.entity_id
_entity_poly.type
_entity_poly.pdbx_seq_one_letter_code
_entity_poly.pdbx_strand_id
1 'polypeptide(L)'
;MKNKKLLFAIIGAVLVVAGVLCVFLLWPKKSKKEIYLEAMKKSLGFDLSQVEEKVDYEKLKDMIQHTTAEGTITAEGQTINVKADLYTTLEKIYLNLVLSDNEKNADMDMLFKDNKMYFTVKDMLEKYYIYEDYGSALPTESIPSLNYEKLGKIFKDNFTEAIESKRIEVSDSDKIIKDVEYSTKKYLYTFTGTDAYNMLVNVIKDIKDDKELYDQLKSMITVDGAMDFDALLEQGEKELEVLKDINDLLSYTVYLKGDEVISTEIVAYIPTSMAGKKASVPVTIVINNIDKYYQAYLSAVGFRMFEFVADGVAGKLSLQYMGEEVINGTISDNKVTIKNASQLIPEFEMSMDIDKTNNVVKLVLDALGIKGEFTIKGYENTKEFPNIDVSGAVPYTEATGKDKEILDQMFAQKDQFVEYQGLEVPSL
;
A
#
# COMPACT_ATOMS: atom_id res chain seq x y z
N MET A 1 14.19 24.57 -9.30
CA MET A 1 13.16 25.17 -8.42
C MET A 1 11.71 24.97 -8.89
N LYS A 2 11.39 24.80 -10.19
CA LYS A 2 10.01 24.58 -10.67
C LYS A 2 9.39 23.25 -10.24
N ASN A 3 10.18 22.19 -10.05
CA ASN A 3 9.66 20.85 -9.70
C ASN A 3 9.20 20.71 -8.25
N LYS A 4 9.67 21.55 -7.32
CA LYS A 4 9.25 21.49 -5.92
C LYS A 4 7.79 21.90 -5.71
N LYS A 5 7.31 22.93 -6.43
CA LYS A 5 5.91 23.38 -6.36
C LYS A 5 4.92 22.31 -6.86
N LEU A 6 5.31 21.59 -7.92
CA LEU A 6 4.52 20.47 -8.44
C LEU A 6 4.51 19.29 -7.46
N LEU A 7 5.64 19.00 -6.82
CA LEU A 7 5.75 17.95 -5.81
C LEU A 7 4.87 18.26 -4.59
N PHE A 8 4.85 19.50 -4.11
CA PHE A 8 3.99 19.91 -2.99
C PHE A 8 2.51 19.92 -3.37
N ALA A 9 2.14 20.30 -4.60
CA ALA A 9 0.77 20.18 -5.08
C ALA A 9 0.33 18.70 -5.18
N ILE A 10 1.22 17.81 -5.60
CA ILE A 10 0.98 16.36 -5.63
C ILE A 10 0.89 15.79 -4.20
N ILE A 11 1.77 16.19 -3.30
CA ILE A 11 1.73 15.80 -1.88
C ILE A 11 0.45 16.33 -1.23
N GLY A 12 0.06 17.58 -1.49
CA GLY A 12 -1.22 18.13 -1.03
C GLY A 12 -2.42 17.34 -1.56
N ALA A 13 -2.43 16.99 -2.85
CA ALA A 13 -3.47 16.16 -3.44
C ALA A 13 -3.48 14.74 -2.87
N VAL A 14 -2.31 14.14 -2.65
CA VAL A 14 -2.16 12.82 -2.02
C VAL A 14 -2.57 12.85 -0.55
N LEU A 15 -2.27 13.92 0.18
CA LEU A 15 -2.73 14.10 1.57
C LEU A 15 -4.24 14.32 1.65
N VAL A 16 -4.84 15.05 0.69
CA VAL A 16 -6.30 15.15 0.58
C VAL A 16 -6.91 13.79 0.29
N VAL A 17 -6.36 13.03 -0.65
CA VAL A 17 -6.82 11.67 -0.98
C VAL A 17 -6.59 10.71 0.20
N ALA A 18 -5.43 10.77 0.85
CA ALA A 18 -5.14 9.96 2.04
C ALA A 18 -5.99 10.39 3.26
N GLY A 19 -6.22 11.70 3.45
CA GLY A 19 -7.15 12.23 4.45
C GLY A 19 -8.58 11.79 4.19
N VAL A 20 -9.03 11.86 2.93
CA VAL A 20 -10.30 11.29 2.49
C VAL A 20 -10.34 9.79 2.82
N LEU A 21 -9.32 9.02 2.54
CA LEU A 21 -9.23 7.59 2.86
C LEU A 21 -9.27 7.31 4.37
N CYS A 22 -8.61 8.09 5.21
CA CYS A 22 -8.63 7.93 6.66
C CYS A 22 -9.99 8.28 7.29
N VAL A 23 -10.71 9.26 6.71
CA VAL A 23 -12.04 9.68 7.17
C VAL A 23 -13.11 8.60 6.99
N PHE A 24 -12.94 7.73 5.97
CA PHE A 24 -13.91 6.68 5.66
C PHE A 24 -14.04 5.61 6.72
N LEU A 25 -13.11 5.55 7.65
CA LEU A 25 -12.96 4.44 8.56
C LEU A 25 -13.89 4.44 9.79
N LEU A 26 -14.62 5.53 10.12
CA LEU A 26 -15.15 5.71 11.49
C LEU A 26 -16.59 6.25 11.66
N TRP A 27 -17.62 6.08 10.75
CA TRP A 27 -18.91 6.80 10.87
C TRP A 27 -20.19 6.00 11.21
N PRO A 28 -21.12 6.49 12.09
CA PRO A 28 -22.51 6.01 12.26
C PRO A 28 -23.58 6.93 11.62
N LYS A 29 -24.83 6.47 11.47
CA LYS A 29 -25.88 6.72 10.46
C LYS A 29 -26.82 7.93 10.60
N LYS A 30 -27.31 8.55 9.50
CA LYS A 30 -28.63 8.84 8.88
C LYS A 30 -29.03 10.29 8.60
N SER A 31 -28.21 11.10 7.96
CA SER A 31 -28.65 12.27 7.18
C SER A 31 -28.25 12.11 5.71
N LYS A 32 -28.70 12.99 4.79
CA LYS A 32 -28.23 13.02 3.39
C LYS A 32 -26.69 13.00 3.31
N LYS A 33 -26.04 13.72 4.22
CA LYS A 33 -24.59 13.72 4.42
C LYS A 33 -24.11 12.38 4.95
N GLU A 34 -24.79 11.77 5.90
CA GLU A 34 -24.46 10.45 6.44
C GLU A 34 -24.62 9.36 5.39
N ILE A 35 -25.70 9.36 4.59
CA ILE A 35 -25.90 8.41 3.49
C ILE A 35 -24.76 8.54 2.49
N TYR A 36 -24.39 9.77 2.13
CA TYR A 36 -23.30 10.04 1.21
C TYR A 36 -21.97 9.53 1.76
N LEU A 37 -21.63 9.86 3.00
CA LEU A 37 -20.41 9.44 3.67
C LEU A 37 -20.37 7.91 3.86
N GLU A 38 -21.50 7.28 4.21
CA GLU A 38 -21.58 5.82 4.29
C GLU A 38 -21.41 5.16 2.91
N ALA A 39 -22.01 5.73 1.87
CA ALA A 39 -21.85 5.25 0.51
C ALA A 39 -20.41 5.39 0.03
N MET A 40 -19.77 6.51 0.32
CA MET A 40 -18.34 6.69 0.09
C MET A 40 -17.53 5.59 0.82
N LYS A 41 -17.77 5.35 2.11
CA LYS A 41 -17.11 4.29 2.89
C LYS A 41 -17.25 2.91 2.23
N LYS A 42 -18.46 2.52 1.83
CA LYS A 42 -18.73 1.25 1.16
C LYS A 42 -18.04 1.14 -0.21
N SER A 43 -17.93 2.25 -0.93
CA SER A 43 -17.42 2.27 -2.31
C SER A 43 -15.93 1.94 -2.43
N LEU A 44 -15.16 2.16 -1.38
CA LEU A 44 -13.73 1.87 -1.36
C LEU A 44 -13.40 0.41 -1.05
N GLY A 45 -14.42 -0.44 -0.89
CA GLY A 45 -14.26 -1.90 -0.72
C GLY A 45 -13.67 -2.31 0.63
N PHE A 46 -13.43 -1.35 1.53
CA PHE A 46 -12.96 -1.64 2.87
C PHE A 46 -14.17 -1.73 3.80
N ASP A 47 -14.64 -2.93 4.07
CA ASP A 47 -15.57 -3.17 5.17
C ASP A 47 -14.81 -3.07 6.50
N LEU A 48 -14.68 -1.83 6.94
CA LEU A 48 -14.01 -1.49 8.18
C LEU A 48 -14.89 -1.70 9.42
N SER A 49 -16.13 -2.16 9.26
CA SER A 49 -16.91 -2.67 10.39
C SER A 49 -16.25 -3.90 11.02
N GLN A 50 -15.41 -4.61 10.26
CA GLN A 50 -14.54 -5.67 10.79
C GLN A 50 -13.24 -5.14 11.44
N VAL A 51 -12.89 -3.87 11.19
CA VAL A 51 -11.75 -3.19 11.83
C VAL A 51 -12.23 -2.30 13.00
N GLU A 52 -13.54 -2.06 13.13
CA GLU A 52 -14.16 -1.41 14.31
C GLU A 52 -14.20 -2.29 15.58
N GLU A 53 -13.88 -3.58 15.54
CA GLU A 53 -13.22 -4.18 16.69
C GLU A 53 -11.91 -3.40 16.86
N LYS A 54 -11.92 -2.47 17.81
CA LYS A 54 -10.77 -1.71 18.25
C LYS A 54 -9.53 -2.55 18.04
N VAL A 55 -8.69 -2.18 17.08
CA VAL A 55 -7.35 -2.72 16.98
C VAL A 55 -6.73 -2.36 18.32
N ASP A 56 -6.83 -3.29 19.28
CA ASP A 56 -6.28 -3.14 20.61
C ASP A 56 -4.77 -3.23 20.42
N TYR A 57 -4.15 -2.05 20.21
CA TYR A 57 -2.70 -1.94 20.01
C TYR A 57 -1.91 -2.64 21.11
N GLU A 58 -2.47 -2.68 22.34
CA GLU A 58 -1.85 -3.43 23.43
C GLU A 58 -1.94 -4.94 23.20
N LYS A 59 -3.02 -5.44 22.60
CA LYS A 59 -3.08 -6.84 22.16
C LYS A 59 -2.20 -7.14 20.96
N LEU A 60 -2.02 -6.19 20.04
CA LEU A 60 -1.11 -6.37 18.90
C LEU A 60 0.35 -6.39 19.32
N LYS A 61 0.73 -5.64 20.37
CA LYS A 61 2.10 -5.68 20.89
C LYS A 61 2.52 -7.07 21.34
N ASP A 62 1.60 -7.81 21.95
CA ASP A 62 1.85 -9.16 22.45
C ASP A 62 1.56 -10.26 21.41
N MET A 63 1.05 -9.88 20.23
CA MET A 63 0.70 -10.84 19.19
C MET A 63 1.94 -11.25 18.40
N ILE A 64 2.27 -12.52 18.46
CA ILE A 64 3.32 -13.13 17.66
C ILE A 64 2.66 -13.88 16.51
N GLN A 65 2.86 -13.40 15.30
CA GLN A 65 2.41 -14.12 14.10
C GLN A 65 3.52 -15.06 13.65
N HIS A 66 3.15 -16.28 13.36
CA HIS A 66 4.05 -17.28 12.78
C HIS A 66 3.50 -17.76 11.46
N THR A 67 4.31 -17.70 10.43
CA THR A 67 3.98 -18.19 9.09
C THR A 67 5.08 -19.13 8.63
N THR A 68 4.69 -20.27 8.07
CA THR A 68 5.64 -21.19 7.44
C THR A 68 5.43 -21.23 5.94
N ALA A 69 6.51 -21.38 5.19
CA ALA A 69 6.48 -21.65 3.77
C ALA A 69 7.41 -22.83 3.45
N GLU A 70 6.91 -23.80 2.70
CA GLU A 70 7.70 -24.90 2.17
C GLU A 70 7.46 -24.99 0.66
N GLY A 71 8.53 -25.25 -0.08
CA GLY A 71 8.39 -25.34 -1.52
C GLY A 71 9.69 -25.66 -2.25
N THR A 72 9.66 -25.45 -3.55
CA THR A 72 10.80 -25.66 -4.43
C THR A 72 10.95 -24.48 -5.39
N ILE A 73 12.21 -24.19 -5.73
CA ILE A 73 12.56 -23.28 -6.84
C ILE A 73 13.38 -24.09 -7.83
N THR A 74 12.93 -24.08 -9.09
CA THR A 74 13.66 -24.74 -10.19
C THR A 74 14.09 -23.67 -11.19
N ALA A 75 15.38 -23.62 -11.48
CA ALA A 75 15.98 -22.73 -12.46
C ALA A 75 17.10 -23.49 -13.20
N GLU A 76 17.19 -23.37 -14.52
CA GLU A 76 18.21 -23.99 -15.35
C GLU A 76 18.39 -25.52 -15.11
N GLY A 77 17.29 -26.19 -14.76
CA GLY A 77 17.28 -27.64 -14.48
C GLY A 77 17.79 -28.03 -13.08
N GLN A 78 18.15 -27.07 -12.25
CA GLN A 78 18.47 -27.28 -10.84
C GLN A 78 17.27 -26.99 -9.98
N THR A 79 17.00 -27.83 -8.98
CA THR A 79 15.90 -27.66 -8.03
C THR A 79 16.45 -27.46 -6.63
N ILE A 80 16.04 -26.40 -5.99
CA ILE A 80 16.35 -26.04 -4.62
C ILE A 80 15.06 -26.16 -3.79
N ASN A 81 15.12 -26.94 -2.71
CA ASN A 81 14.04 -26.95 -1.73
C ASN A 81 14.18 -25.74 -0.82
N VAL A 82 13.05 -25.14 -0.49
CA VAL A 82 12.96 -23.94 0.34
C VAL A 82 12.06 -24.24 1.52
N LYS A 83 12.54 -23.92 2.73
CA LYS A 83 11.70 -23.85 3.93
C LYS A 83 11.92 -22.51 4.60
N ALA A 84 10.87 -21.87 5.03
CA ALA A 84 10.93 -20.60 5.73
C ALA A 84 9.99 -20.62 6.94
N ASP A 85 10.51 -20.15 8.06
CA ASP A 85 9.77 -19.87 9.27
C ASP A 85 9.87 -18.40 9.58
N LEU A 86 8.74 -17.67 9.50
CA LEU A 86 8.65 -16.24 9.70
C LEU A 86 7.87 -15.94 10.98
N TYR A 87 8.50 -15.28 11.93
CA TYR A 87 7.88 -14.75 13.14
C TYR A 87 7.88 -13.24 13.11
N THR A 88 6.72 -12.64 13.35
CA THR A 88 6.58 -11.18 13.35
C THR A 88 5.88 -10.69 14.60
N THR A 89 6.38 -9.58 15.14
CA THR A 89 5.74 -8.74 16.14
C THR A 89 5.77 -7.29 15.65
N LEU A 90 5.21 -6.35 16.41
CA LEU A 90 5.34 -4.92 16.08
C LEU A 90 6.78 -4.40 16.20
N GLU A 91 7.65 -5.07 16.97
CA GLU A 91 8.99 -4.57 17.29
C GLU A 91 10.11 -5.33 16.57
N LYS A 92 9.83 -6.56 16.11
CA LYS A 92 10.88 -7.41 15.55
C LYS A 92 10.31 -8.44 14.57
N ILE A 93 11.15 -8.82 13.63
CA ILE A 93 10.87 -9.86 12.63
C ILE A 93 12.02 -10.87 12.68
N TYR A 94 11.70 -12.15 12.80
CA TYR A 94 12.65 -13.21 12.65
C TYR A 94 12.27 -14.10 11.49
N LEU A 95 13.25 -14.40 10.63
CA LEU A 95 13.12 -15.31 9.51
C LEU A 95 14.23 -16.36 9.60
N ASN A 96 13.84 -17.62 9.70
CA ASN A 96 14.74 -18.75 9.39
C ASN A 96 14.46 -19.20 7.97
N LEU A 97 15.48 -19.28 7.13
CA LEU A 97 15.39 -19.69 5.74
C LEU A 97 16.37 -20.86 5.51
N VAL A 98 15.83 -22.01 5.15
CA VAL A 98 16.62 -23.19 4.79
C VAL A 98 16.51 -23.44 3.30
N LEU A 99 17.62 -23.40 2.62
CA LEU A 99 17.77 -23.73 1.20
C LEU A 99 18.56 -25.04 1.10
N SER A 100 18.04 -26.03 0.39
CA SER A 100 18.74 -27.31 0.22
C SER A 100 18.60 -27.86 -1.20
N ASP A 101 19.68 -28.35 -1.74
CA ASP A 101 19.68 -29.20 -2.91
C ASP A 101 20.06 -30.63 -2.50
N ASN A 102 20.38 -31.48 -3.48
CA ASN A 102 20.74 -32.88 -3.21
C ASN A 102 22.09 -33.06 -2.45
N GLU A 103 22.91 -32.02 -2.40
CA GLU A 103 24.31 -32.11 -1.92
C GLU A 103 24.61 -31.11 -0.81
N LYS A 104 23.90 -29.99 -0.76
CA LYS A 104 24.20 -28.86 0.10
C LYS A 104 22.96 -28.35 0.83
N ASN A 105 23.20 -27.83 2.01
CA ASN A 105 22.19 -27.17 2.83
C ASN A 105 22.74 -25.82 3.32
N ALA A 106 21.96 -24.75 3.17
CA ALA A 106 22.24 -23.46 3.75
C ALA A 106 21.08 -23.10 4.67
N ASP A 107 21.34 -22.95 5.95
CA ASP A 107 20.39 -22.57 6.99
C ASP A 107 20.74 -21.16 7.47
N MET A 108 19.90 -20.20 7.11
CA MET A 108 20.10 -18.78 7.35
C MET A 108 19.10 -18.27 8.38
N ASP A 109 19.60 -17.60 9.40
CA ASP A 109 18.79 -16.86 10.36
C ASP A 109 18.93 -15.36 10.12
N MET A 110 17.81 -14.65 10.12
CA MET A 110 17.74 -13.19 10.03
C MET A 110 16.83 -12.65 11.12
N LEU A 111 17.31 -11.71 11.89
CA LEU A 111 16.54 -10.99 12.91
C LEU A 111 16.61 -9.49 12.64
N PHE A 112 15.45 -8.89 12.44
CA PHE A 112 15.29 -7.44 12.36
C PHE A 112 14.82 -6.93 13.72
N LYS A 113 15.64 -6.14 14.37
CA LYS A 113 15.37 -5.58 15.68
C LYS A 113 16.23 -4.31 15.91
N ASP A 114 15.67 -3.30 16.55
CA ASP A 114 16.41 -2.08 16.95
C ASP A 114 17.17 -1.43 15.76
N ASN A 115 16.54 -1.31 14.59
CA ASN A 115 17.10 -0.76 13.35
C ASN A 115 18.25 -1.55 12.75
N LYS A 116 18.44 -2.76 13.14
CA LYS A 116 19.53 -3.60 12.66
C LYS A 116 19.01 -4.90 12.11
N MET A 117 19.61 -5.34 11.02
CA MET A 117 19.47 -6.71 10.57
C MET A 117 20.64 -7.52 11.11
N TYR A 118 20.34 -8.48 11.95
CA TYR A 118 21.29 -9.50 12.39
C TYR A 118 21.09 -10.71 11.53
N PHE A 119 22.15 -11.28 11.00
CA PHE A 119 22.08 -12.49 10.17
C PHE A 119 23.25 -13.41 10.43
N THR A 120 23.01 -14.69 10.19
CA THR A 120 24.05 -15.73 10.17
C THR A 120 23.67 -16.82 9.18
N VAL A 121 24.64 -17.61 8.73
CA VAL A 121 24.43 -18.85 8.00
C VAL A 121 25.06 -19.95 8.84
N LYS A 122 24.21 -20.82 9.40
CA LYS A 122 24.64 -21.88 10.30
C LYS A 122 25.68 -22.77 9.60
N ASP A 123 26.65 -23.29 10.36
CA ASP A 123 27.75 -24.10 9.89
C ASP A 123 28.72 -23.41 8.90
N MET A 124 28.41 -22.19 8.47
CA MET A 124 29.29 -21.41 7.59
C MET A 124 29.93 -20.23 8.33
N LEU A 125 29.11 -19.45 9.07
CA LEU A 125 29.56 -18.29 9.85
C LEU A 125 29.64 -18.64 11.33
N GLU A 126 30.66 -18.10 12.02
CA GLU A 126 30.93 -18.42 13.43
C GLU A 126 29.97 -17.68 14.39
N LYS A 127 29.36 -16.58 13.94
CA LYS A 127 28.49 -15.71 14.74
C LYS A 127 27.46 -14.97 13.90
N TYR A 128 26.60 -14.20 14.54
CA TYR A 128 25.75 -13.23 13.87
C TYR A 128 26.54 -12.01 13.44
N TYR A 129 26.21 -11.50 12.24
CA TYR A 129 26.72 -10.26 11.70
C TYR A 129 25.61 -9.22 11.60
N ILE A 130 25.99 -7.94 11.73
CA ILE A 130 25.08 -6.82 11.60
C ILE A 130 25.26 -6.23 10.21
N TYR A 131 24.16 -6.13 9.47
CA TYR A 131 24.09 -5.38 8.24
C TYR A 131 23.47 -4.01 8.55
N GLU A 132 24.27 -2.94 8.45
CA GLU A 132 23.88 -1.57 8.82
C GLU A 132 23.43 -0.74 7.60
N ASP A 133 23.71 -1.21 6.37
CA ASP A 133 23.43 -0.48 5.14
C ASP A 133 21.97 -0.72 4.65
N TYR A 134 21.05 -0.86 5.58
CA TYR A 134 19.64 -0.65 5.27
C TYR A 134 19.43 0.86 5.20
N GLY A 135 19.84 1.46 4.07
CA GLY A 135 19.43 2.82 3.76
C GLY A 135 17.95 2.97 4.06
N SER A 136 17.58 3.98 4.83
CA SER A 136 16.27 4.60 5.10
C SER A 136 14.94 3.92 4.65
N ALA A 137 14.97 2.66 4.22
CA ALA A 137 13.82 1.91 3.70
C ALA A 137 12.97 1.21 4.77
N LEU A 138 13.52 1.01 5.98
CA LEU A 138 12.72 0.66 7.16
C LEU A 138 12.93 1.76 8.19
N PRO A 139 11.92 2.55 8.51
CA PRO A 139 11.99 3.51 9.62
C PRO A 139 11.96 2.70 10.91
N THR A 140 13.11 2.42 11.45
CA THR A 140 13.33 1.55 12.59
C THR A 140 14.01 2.23 13.78
N GLU A 141 14.27 3.49 13.75
CA GLU A 141 14.15 4.24 15.00
C GLU A 141 12.70 4.07 15.41
N SER A 142 12.46 3.66 16.65
CA SER A 142 11.11 3.52 17.20
C SER A 142 10.26 4.61 16.55
N ILE A 143 9.42 4.24 15.56
CA ILE A 143 8.50 5.23 15.00
C ILE A 143 7.89 5.79 16.26
N PRO A 144 8.19 7.06 16.64
CA PRO A 144 7.71 7.60 17.89
C PRO A 144 6.23 7.32 17.79
N SER A 145 5.66 6.61 18.76
CA SER A 145 4.35 5.99 18.65
C SER A 145 3.36 7.07 18.25
N LEU A 146 3.30 7.32 16.94
CA LEU A 146 2.40 8.32 16.37
C LEU A 146 1.01 7.85 16.70
N ASN A 147 0.27 8.66 17.38
CA ASN A 147 -1.12 8.35 17.67
C ASN A 147 -1.94 8.47 16.39
N TYR A 148 -1.87 7.41 15.54
CA TYR A 148 -2.57 7.35 14.27
C TYR A 148 -4.09 7.47 14.42
N GLU A 149 -4.65 7.01 15.54
CA GLU A 149 -6.08 7.16 15.84
C GLU A 149 -6.45 8.63 16.00
N LYS A 150 -5.64 9.37 16.75
CA LYS A 150 -5.83 10.79 17.00
C LYS A 150 -5.66 11.62 15.73
N LEU A 151 -4.62 11.31 14.96
CA LEU A 151 -4.36 11.94 13.65
C LEU A 151 -5.51 11.65 12.67
N GLY A 152 -5.93 10.40 12.57
CA GLY A 152 -7.06 9.99 11.74
C GLY A 152 -8.37 10.68 12.15
N LYS A 153 -8.59 10.88 13.46
CA LYS A 153 -9.74 11.61 13.97
C LYS A 153 -9.70 13.09 13.56
N ILE A 154 -8.56 13.76 13.69
CA ILE A 154 -8.42 15.17 13.25
C ILE A 154 -8.75 15.31 11.76
N PHE A 155 -8.17 14.46 10.90
CA PHE A 155 -8.49 14.49 9.48
C PHE A 155 -9.96 14.24 9.20
N LYS A 156 -10.56 13.24 9.85
CA LYS A 156 -11.97 12.90 9.72
C LYS A 156 -12.88 14.05 10.09
N ASP A 157 -12.65 14.64 11.25
CA ASP A 157 -13.53 15.70 11.77
C ASP A 157 -13.48 16.91 10.82
N ASN A 158 -12.28 17.32 10.39
CA ASN A 158 -12.10 18.44 9.46
C ASN A 158 -12.66 18.15 8.05
N PHE A 159 -12.46 16.95 7.52
CA PHE A 159 -13.07 16.57 6.25
C PHE A 159 -14.58 16.56 6.32
N THR A 160 -15.12 16.00 7.41
CA THR A 160 -16.56 15.96 7.61
C THR A 160 -17.16 17.35 7.72
N GLU A 161 -16.49 18.25 8.41
CA GLU A 161 -16.93 19.65 8.52
C GLU A 161 -16.90 20.33 7.16
N ALA A 162 -15.89 20.10 6.36
CA ALA A 162 -15.75 20.66 5.01
C ALA A 162 -16.87 20.21 4.06
N ILE A 163 -17.49 19.02 4.27
CA ILE A 163 -18.62 18.56 3.45
C ILE A 163 -19.92 19.21 3.93
N GLU A 164 -20.42 20.16 3.16
CA GLU A 164 -21.69 20.81 3.43
C GLU A 164 -22.87 20.01 2.86
N SER A 165 -23.81 19.58 3.74
CA SER A 165 -24.99 18.80 3.35
C SER A 165 -25.82 19.43 2.24
N LYS A 166 -25.90 20.77 2.20
CA LYS A 166 -26.67 21.52 1.18
C LYS A 166 -26.03 21.43 -0.22
N ARG A 167 -24.71 21.19 -0.31
CA ARG A 167 -23.98 21.08 -1.57
C ARG A 167 -23.96 19.67 -2.14
N ILE A 168 -24.45 18.67 -1.40
CA ILE A 168 -24.60 17.32 -1.92
C ILE A 168 -25.79 17.30 -2.90
N GLU A 169 -25.48 17.10 -4.16
CA GLU A 169 -26.49 16.95 -5.22
C GLU A 169 -27.01 15.50 -5.24
N VAL A 170 -28.32 15.35 -5.30
CA VAL A 170 -28.97 14.04 -5.37
C VAL A 170 -29.91 14.02 -6.54
N SER A 171 -29.77 13.02 -7.40
CA SER A 171 -30.65 12.83 -8.56
C SER A 171 -30.87 11.33 -8.81
N ASP A 172 -31.96 11.01 -9.49
CA ASP A 172 -32.13 9.70 -10.09
C ASP A 172 -31.27 9.63 -11.35
N SER A 173 -30.61 8.52 -11.57
CA SER A 173 -29.69 8.31 -12.68
C SER A 173 -29.60 6.83 -13.03
N ASP A 174 -29.51 6.53 -14.32
CA ASP A 174 -29.20 5.18 -14.75
C ASP A 174 -27.68 5.00 -14.87
N LYS A 175 -27.16 3.86 -14.41
CA LYS A 175 -25.75 3.49 -14.50
C LYS A 175 -25.61 2.20 -15.28
N ILE A 176 -24.81 2.24 -16.35
CA ILE A 176 -24.52 1.06 -17.15
C ILE A 176 -23.24 0.41 -16.62
N ILE A 177 -23.34 -0.88 -16.22
CA ILE A 177 -22.22 -1.70 -15.77
C ILE A 177 -22.33 -3.03 -16.53
N LYS A 178 -21.28 -3.43 -17.25
CA LYS A 178 -21.23 -4.67 -18.05
C LYS A 178 -22.46 -4.80 -18.98
N ASP A 179 -22.79 -3.71 -19.71
CA ASP A 179 -23.93 -3.60 -20.63
C ASP A 179 -25.32 -3.78 -20.00
N VAL A 180 -25.40 -3.81 -18.69
CA VAL A 180 -26.66 -3.83 -17.94
C VAL A 180 -26.92 -2.45 -17.34
N GLU A 181 -28.14 -1.95 -17.56
CA GLU A 181 -28.61 -0.68 -17.03
C GLU A 181 -29.22 -0.88 -15.64
N TYR A 182 -28.77 -0.08 -14.68
CA TYR A 182 -29.24 -0.08 -13.30
C TYR A 182 -29.81 1.28 -12.95
N SER A 183 -31.07 1.34 -12.54
CA SER A 183 -31.66 2.56 -11.99
C SER A 183 -31.12 2.81 -10.58
N THR A 184 -30.51 3.98 -10.39
CA THR A 184 -29.76 4.34 -9.18
C THR A 184 -30.13 5.70 -8.67
N LYS A 185 -29.78 5.96 -7.39
CA LYS A 185 -29.65 7.32 -6.87
C LYS A 185 -28.20 7.74 -6.92
N LYS A 186 -27.94 8.82 -7.66
CA LYS A 186 -26.64 9.47 -7.76
C LYS A 186 -26.51 10.51 -6.65
N TYR A 187 -25.40 10.44 -5.90
CA TYR A 187 -24.99 11.46 -4.95
C TYR A 187 -23.67 12.04 -5.42
N LEU A 188 -23.61 13.34 -5.64
CA LEU A 188 -22.41 14.05 -6.09
C LEU A 188 -22.04 15.12 -5.10
N TYR A 189 -20.77 15.22 -4.78
CA TYR A 189 -20.17 16.34 -4.07
C TYR A 189 -18.91 16.80 -4.81
N THR A 190 -18.81 18.13 -5.03
CA THR A 190 -17.63 18.74 -5.60
C THR A 190 -16.87 19.49 -4.52
N PHE A 191 -15.65 19.09 -4.31
CA PHE A 191 -14.68 19.70 -3.40
C PHE A 191 -13.93 20.79 -4.17
N THR A 192 -14.04 22.03 -3.73
CA THR A 192 -13.29 23.13 -4.31
C THR A 192 -11.88 23.22 -3.71
N GLY A 193 -10.98 23.92 -4.37
CA GLY A 193 -9.67 24.20 -3.80
C GLY A 193 -9.75 25.01 -2.51
N THR A 194 -10.77 25.88 -2.36
CA THR A 194 -11.03 26.61 -1.11
C THR A 194 -11.44 25.66 0.02
N ASP A 195 -12.27 24.64 -0.26
CA ASP A 195 -12.63 23.64 0.74
C ASP A 195 -11.40 22.86 1.21
N ALA A 196 -10.56 22.44 0.26
CA ALA A 196 -9.31 21.71 0.56
C ALA A 196 -8.34 22.60 1.36
N TYR A 197 -8.17 23.85 0.98
CA TYR A 197 -7.35 24.80 1.72
C TYR A 197 -7.82 24.92 3.16
N ASN A 198 -9.09 25.22 3.38
CA ASN A 198 -9.66 25.41 4.72
C ASN A 198 -9.52 24.14 5.56
N MET A 199 -9.82 22.98 4.98
CA MET A 199 -9.67 21.69 5.65
C MET A 199 -8.23 21.46 6.11
N LEU A 200 -7.26 21.64 5.22
CA LEU A 200 -5.84 21.38 5.53
C LEU A 200 -5.27 22.37 6.55
N VAL A 201 -5.64 23.66 6.46
CA VAL A 201 -5.24 24.66 7.46
C VAL A 201 -5.83 24.32 8.84
N ASN A 202 -7.09 23.87 8.89
CA ASN A 202 -7.69 23.44 10.15
C ASN A 202 -7.00 22.18 10.70
N VAL A 203 -6.65 21.20 9.85
CA VAL A 203 -5.86 20.02 10.26
C VAL A 203 -4.51 20.44 10.86
N ILE A 204 -3.79 21.35 10.21
CA ILE A 204 -2.50 21.86 10.72
C ILE A 204 -2.70 22.55 12.08
N LYS A 205 -3.75 23.34 12.21
CA LYS A 205 -4.09 24.01 13.46
C LYS A 205 -4.39 23.00 14.57
N ASP A 206 -5.25 22.01 14.30
CA ASP A 206 -5.64 21.00 15.30
C ASP A 206 -4.44 20.14 15.72
N ILE A 207 -3.50 19.86 14.79
CA ILE A 207 -2.23 19.21 15.10
C ILE A 207 -1.37 20.12 16.03
N LYS A 208 -1.27 21.42 15.74
CA LYS A 208 -0.54 22.38 16.59
C LYS A 208 -1.16 22.51 17.98
N ASP A 209 -2.48 22.45 18.09
CA ASP A 209 -3.22 22.58 19.34
C ASP A 209 -3.12 21.28 20.20
N ASP A 210 -2.91 20.11 19.57
CA ASP A 210 -2.64 18.85 20.26
C ASP A 210 -1.15 18.67 20.52
N LYS A 211 -0.72 19.10 21.73
CA LYS A 211 0.70 19.08 22.11
C LYS A 211 1.37 17.71 21.98
N GLU A 212 0.67 16.63 22.34
CA GLU A 212 1.22 15.28 22.29
C GLU A 212 1.50 14.87 20.84
N LEU A 213 0.52 15.03 19.96
CA LEU A 213 0.64 14.71 18.54
C LEU A 213 1.66 15.61 17.85
N TYR A 214 1.68 16.90 18.20
CA TYR A 214 2.65 17.86 17.69
C TYR A 214 4.08 17.44 18.04
N ASP A 215 4.35 17.11 19.33
CA ASP A 215 5.68 16.70 19.81
C ASP A 215 6.12 15.38 19.14
N GLN A 216 5.19 14.43 18.93
CA GLN A 216 5.45 13.19 18.21
C GLN A 216 5.87 13.45 16.75
N LEU A 217 5.09 14.25 16.01
CA LEU A 217 5.40 14.59 14.60
C LEU A 217 6.70 15.39 14.50
N LYS A 218 6.93 16.32 15.42
CA LYS A 218 8.17 17.11 15.49
C LYS A 218 9.38 16.20 15.67
N SER A 219 9.31 15.22 16.57
CA SER A 219 10.40 14.27 16.82
C SER A 219 10.70 13.38 15.60
N MET A 220 9.69 13.02 14.79
CA MET A 220 9.86 12.23 13.59
C MET A 220 10.58 12.99 12.46
N ILE A 221 10.34 14.29 12.35
CA ILE A 221 10.85 15.11 11.24
C ILE A 221 12.23 15.68 11.56
N THR A 222 12.56 15.86 12.85
CA THR A 222 13.82 16.47 13.29
C THR A 222 14.96 15.47 13.53
N VAL A 223 14.81 14.20 13.12
CA VAL A 223 15.82 13.13 13.31
C VAL A 223 17.21 13.53 12.76
N ASP A 224 17.28 14.38 11.74
CA ASP A 224 18.56 14.85 11.19
C ASP A 224 18.97 16.27 11.62
N GLY A 225 18.22 16.92 12.53
CA GLY A 225 18.57 18.24 13.06
C GLY A 225 18.57 19.40 12.06
N ALA A 226 18.15 19.16 10.82
CA ALA A 226 18.31 20.10 9.70
C ALA A 226 17.05 20.89 9.37
N MET A 227 15.88 20.59 9.95
CA MET A 227 14.62 21.23 9.57
C MET A 227 13.84 21.70 10.79
N ASP A 228 13.52 23.00 10.84
CA ASP A 228 12.59 23.55 11.82
C ASP A 228 11.16 23.15 11.47
N PHE A 229 10.53 22.33 12.31
CA PHE A 229 9.17 21.82 12.11
C PHE A 229 8.13 22.94 12.01
N ASP A 230 8.27 23.99 12.82
CA ASP A 230 7.37 25.14 12.77
C ASP A 230 7.50 25.89 11.46
N ALA A 231 8.74 26.11 11.00
CA ALA A 231 8.99 26.72 9.69
C ALA A 231 8.44 25.88 8.56
N LEU A 232 8.50 24.54 8.67
CA LEU A 232 7.92 23.62 7.68
C LEU A 232 6.39 23.75 7.62
N LEU A 233 5.72 23.80 8.77
CA LEU A 233 4.27 23.98 8.83
C LEU A 233 3.83 25.34 8.29
N GLU A 234 4.54 26.42 8.64
CA GLU A 234 4.26 27.76 8.11
C GLU A 234 4.48 27.85 6.60
N GLN A 235 5.53 27.22 6.09
CA GLN A 235 5.78 27.13 4.65
C GLN A 235 4.68 26.32 3.98
N GLY A 236 4.26 25.19 4.57
CA GLY A 236 3.15 24.37 4.09
C GLY A 236 1.85 25.17 3.97
N GLU A 237 1.48 25.92 5.01
CA GLU A 237 0.28 26.78 4.98
C GLU A 237 0.32 27.82 3.84
N LYS A 238 1.48 28.44 3.59
CA LYS A 238 1.63 29.38 2.47
C LYS A 238 1.54 28.72 1.10
N GLU A 239 2.10 27.51 0.98
CA GLU A 239 2.04 26.78 -0.29
C GLU A 239 0.64 26.25 -0.60
N LEU A 240 -0.15 25.95 0.43
CA LEU A 240 -1.56 25.57 0.28
C LEU A 240 -2.42 26.71 -0.31
N GLU A 241 -2.00 27.99 -0.21
CA GLU A 241 -2.77 29.10 -0.79
C GLU A 241 -3.05 28.97 -2.29
N VAL A 242 -2.18 28.26 -3.01
CA VAL A 242 -2.39 27.98 -4.45
C VAL A 242 -3.69 27.19 -4.70
N LEU A 243 -4.16 26.44 -3.73
CA LEU A 243 -5.40 25.68 -3.85
C LEU A 243 -6.62 26.58 -4.01
N LYS A 244 -6.63 27.78 -3.39
CA LYS A 244 -7.76 28.74 -3.46
C LYS A 244 -8.11 29.15 -4.89
N ASP A 245 -7.15 29.10 -5.80
CA ASP A 245 -7.34 29.45 -7.21
C ASP A 245 -8.01 28.32 -8.03
N ILE A 246 -8.24 27.14 -7.42
CA ILE A 246 -8.80 25.96 -8.09
C ILE A 246 -10.31 25.90 -7.79
N ASN A 247 -11.13 26.07 -8.82
CA ASN A 247 -12.60 26.05 -8.65
C ASN A 247 -13.07 24.63 -8.28
N ASP A 248 -12.73 23.64 -9.08
CA ASP A 248 -13.07 22.23 -8.89
C ASP A 248 -11.78 21.45 -8.70
N LEU A 249 -11.56 20.93 -7.50
CA LEU A 249 -10.37 20.13 -7.19
C LEU A 249 -10.68 18.64 -7.32
N LEU A 250 -11.81 18.22 -6.77
CA LEU A 250 -12.22 16.82 -6.71
C LEU A 250 -13.74 16.73 -6.76
N SER A 251 -14.28 15.94 -7.67
CA SER A 251 -15.69 15.51 -7.63
C SER A 251 -15.75 14.04 -7.24
N TYR A 252 -16.62 13.73 -6.30
CA TYR A 252 -16.86 12.38 -5.83
C TYR A 252 -18.32 12.02 -5.99
N THR A 253 -18.58 11.01 -6.80
CA THR A 253 -19.93 10.54 -7.11
C THR A 253 -20.09 9.10 -6.66
N VAL A 254 -21.22 8.80 -5.98
CA VAL A 254 -21.63 7.42 -5.68
C VAL A 254 -23.00 7.14 -6.29
N TYR A 255 -23.15 5.92 -6.78
CA TYR A 255 -24.39 5.42 -7.37
C TYR A 255 -24.92 4.28 -6.49
N LEU A 256 -26.11 4.50 -5.92
CA LEU A 256 -26.77 3.56 -5.03
C LEU A 256 -27.94 2.89 -5.71
N LYS A 257 -27.96 1.55 -5.67
CA LYS A 257 -29.13 0.74 -5.99
C LYS A 257 -29.77 0.26 -4.67
N GLY A 258 -30.83 0.94 -4.25
CA GLY A 258 -31.31 0.81 -2.87
C GLY A 258 -30.25 1.34 -1.89
N ASP A 259 -29.79 0.49 -0.97
CA ASP A 259 -28.74 0.82 0.00
C ASP A 259 -27.33 0.30 -0.42
N GLU A 260 -27.23 -0.29 -1.60
CA GLU A 260 -25.98 -0.85 -2.12
C GLU A 260 -25.26 0.15 -3.02
N VAL A 261 -23.97 0.37 -2.79
CA VAL A 261 -23.10 1.13 -3.68
C VAL A 261 -22.64 0.23 -4.81
N ILE A 262 -23.14 0.50 -6.02
CA ILE A 262 -22.79 -0.30 -7.21
C ILE A 262 -21.74 0.36 -8.08
N SER A 263 -21.54 1.67 -7.96
CA SER A 263 -20.51 2.40 -8.68
C SER A 263 -20.07 3.64 -7.93
N THR A 264 -18.80 3.95 -8.08
CA THR A 264 -18.17 5.18 -7.59
C THR A 264 -17.36 5.82 -8.71
N GLU A 265 -17.43 7.15 -8.80
CA GLU A 265 -16.66 7.92 -9.77
C GLU A 265 -15.97 9.08 -9.05
N ILE A 266 -14.65 9.13 -9.16
CA ILE A 266 -13.80 10.16 -8.58
C ILE A 266 -13.15 10.92 -9.74
N VAL A 267 -13.39 12.21 -9.85
CA VAL A 267 -12.75 13.07 -10.85
C VAL A 267 -11.85 14.07 -10.14
N ALA A 268 -10.54 13.92 -10.31
CA ALA A 268 -9.56 14.89 -9.85
C ALA A 268 -9.16 15.81 -11.00
N TYR A 269 -9.11 17.11 -10.74
CA TYR A 269 -8.73 18.12 -11.73
C TYR A 269 -7.29 18.56 -11.46
N ILE A 270 -6.34 17.99 -12.21
CA ILE A 270 -4.92 18.26 -12.05
C ILE A 270 -4.59 19.58 -12.74
N PRO A 271 -4.12 20.60 -12.00
CA PRO A 271 -3.69 21.88 -12.60
C PRO A 271 -2.50 21.65 -13.51
N THR A 272 -2.60 22.13 -14.75
CA THR A 272 -1.51 22.08 -15.73
C THR A 272 -1.26 23.46 -16.31
N SER A 273 -0.10 23.66 -16.89
CA SER A 273 0.23 24.86 -17.67
C SER A 273 0.51 24.44 -19.11
N MET A 274 -0.48 24.57 -19.98
CA MET A 274 -0.30 24.35 -21.41
C MET A 274 -0.18 25.70 -22.12
N ALA A 275 0.90 25.91 -22.84
CA ALA A 275 1.15 27.13 -23.64
C ALA A 275 0.98 28.43 -22.85
N GLY A 276 1.38 28.46 -21.58
CA GLY A 276 1.28 29.62 -20.69
C GLY A 276 -0.12 29.94 -20.18
N LYS A 277 -1.12 29.11 -20.48
CA LYS A 277 -2.48 29.22 -19.92
C LYS A 277 -2.68 28.21 -18.82
N LYS A 278 -3.32 28.64 -17.71
CA LYS A 278 -3.79 27.71 -16.67
C LYS A 278 -4.88 26.83 -17.28
N ALA A 279 -4.68 25.53 -17.22
CA ALA A 279 -5.66 24.52 -17.63
C ALA A 279 -5.75 23.47 -16.52
N SER A 280 -6.82 22.69 -16.48
CA SER A 280 -6.91 21.53 -15.62
C SER A 280 -7.19 20.29 -16.47
N VAL A 281 -6.55 19.19 -16.11
CA VAL A 281 -6.75 17.90 -16.76
C VAL A 281 -7.57 17.02 -15.84
N PRO A 282 -8.77 16.57 -16.25
CA PRO A 282 -9.53 15.63 -15.46
C PRO A 282 -8.87 14.25 -15.50
N VAL A 283 -8.64 13.70 -14.32
CA VAL A 283 -8.27 12.29 -14.12
C VAL A 283 -9.43 11.65 -13.41
N THR A 284 -10.00 10.61 -14.03
CA THR A 284 -11.19 9.93 -13.53
C THR A 284 -10.85 8.52 -13.11
N ILE A 285 -11.22 8.17 -11.89
CA ILE A 285 -11.21 6.80 -11.37
C ILE A 285 -12.67 6.36 -11.28
N VAL A 286 -13.00 5.22 -11.86
CA VAL A 286 -14.31 4.59 -11.72
C VAL A 286 -14.14 3.22 -11.11
N ILE A 287 -14.94 2.92 -10.10
CA ILE A 287 -15.00 1.62 -9.45
C ILE A 287 -16.44 1.14 -9.55
N ASN A 288 -16.67 0.03 -10.23
CA ASN A 288 -17.94 -0.67 -10.29
C ASN A 288 -17.82 -1.95 -9.45
N ASN A 289 -18.78 -2.17 -8.57
CA ASN A 289 -18.83 -3.35 -7.73
C ASN A 289 -20.29 -3.79 -7.57
N ILE A 290 -20.64 -4.88 -8.24
CA ILE A 290 -22.00 -5.42 -8.21
C ILE A 290 -21.96 -6.95 -8.25
N ASP A 291 -22.63 -7.60 -7.32
CA ASP A 291 -22.60 -9.06 -7.19
C ASP A 291 -21.15 -9.58 -7.06
N LYS A 292 -20.73 -10.44 -8.01
CA LYS A 292 -19.35 -10.95 -8.12
C LYS A 292 -18.53 -10.22 -9.21
N TYR A 293 -19.01 -9.09 -9.72
CA TYR A 293 -18.32 -8.31 -10.74
C TYR A 293 -17.66 -7.09 -10.11
N TYR A 294 -16.36 -6.96 -10.29
CA TYR A 294 -15.57 -5.80 -9.91
C TYR A 294 -14.83 -5.25 -11.12
N GLN A 295 -14.92 -3.95 -11.34
CA GLN A 295 -14.16 -3.23 -12.35
C GLN A 295 -13.63 -1.93 -11.76
N ALA A 296 -12.36 -1.67 -11.96
CA ALA A 296 -11.76 -0.39 -11.65
C ALA A 296 -10.99 0.12 -12.87
N TYR A 297 -11.20 1.36 -13.25
CA TYR A 297 -10.42 1.96 -14.31
C TYR A 297 -10.01 3.39 -13.99
N LEU A 298 -8.84 3.75 -14.51
CA LEU A 298 -8.27 5.09 -14.50
C LEU A 298 -8.30 5.64 -15.93
N SER A 299 -8.86 6.82 -16.10
CA SER A 299 -8.82 7.56 -17.36
C SER A 299 -8.28 8.97 -17.18
N ALA A 300 -7.55 9.45 -18.16
CA ALA A 300 -7.08 10.83 -18.22
C ALA A 300 -7.35 11.39 -19.63
N VAL A 301 -7.83 12.64 -19.68
CA VAL A 301 -8.14 13.33 -20.96
C VAL A 301 -9.10 12.50 -21.86
N GLY A 302 -10.00 11.74 -21.25
CA GLY A 302 -10.95 10.86 -21.98
C GLY A 302 -10.37 9.54 -22.47
N PHE A 303 -9.10 9.26 -22.25
CA PHE A 303 -8.46 7.98 -22.59
C PHE A 303 -8.38 7.08 -21.36
N ARG A 304 -8.81 5.82 -21.49
CA ARG A 304 -8.66 4.81 -20.44
C ARG A 304 -7.20 4.35 -20.43
N MET A 305 -6.51 4.67 -19.30
CA MET A 305 -5.10 4.34 -19.11
C MET A 305 -4.93 2.93 -18.55
N PHE A 306 -5.69 2.62 -17.50
CA PHE A 306 -5.68 1.33 -16.86
C PHE A 306 -7.11 0.85 -16.64
N GLU A 307 -7.33 -0.44 -16.78
CA GLU A 307 -8.59 -1.09 -16.43
C GLU A 307 -8.32 -2.47 -15.84
N PHE A 308 -8.80 -2.68 -14.62
CA PHE A 308 -8.82 -3.97 -13.97
C PHE A 308 -10.24 -4.50 -13.92
N VAL A 309 -10.42 -5.76 -14.30
CA VAL A 309 -11.71 -6.45 -14.23
C VAL A 309 -11.52 -7.78 -13.52
N ALA A 310 -12.35 -8.04 -12.53
CA ALA A 310 -12.50 -9.35 -11.89
C ALA A 310 -14.00 -9.73 -11.97
N ASP A 311 -14.31 -10.71 -12.80
CA ASP A 311 -15.66 -11.21 -13.03
C ASP A 311 -15.79 -12.61 -12.44
N GLY A 312 -16.22 -12.70 -11.19
CA GLY A 312 -16.40 -13.97 -10.51
C GLY A 312 -17.53 -14.84 -11.04
N VAL A 313 -18.46 -14.28 -11.84
CA VAL A 313 -19.50 -15.05 -12.53
C VAL A 313 -18.94 -15.70 -13.79
N ALA A 314 -18.18 -14.95 -14.59
CA ALA A 314 -17.51 -15.47 -15.78
C ALA A 314 -16.21 -16.20 -15.45
N GLY A 315 -15.71 -16.11 -14.19
CA GLY A 315 -14.45 -16.68 -13.79
C GLY A 315 -13.23 -16.02 -14.43
N LYS A 316 -13.32 -14.74 -14.79
CA LYS A 316 -12.28 -14.01 -15.53
C LYS A 316 -11.64 -12.91 -14.67
N LEU A 317 -10.34 -12.71 -14.90
CA LEU A 317 -9.56 -11.59 -14.40
C LEU A 317 -8.75 -10.98 -15.54
N SER A 318 -8.72 -9.66 -15.66
CA SER A 318 -7.88 -8.98 -16.64
C SER A 318 -7.37 -7.64 -16.13
N LEU A 319 -6.19 -7.26 -16.61
CA LEU A 319 -5.63 -5.93 -16.49
C LEU A 319 -5.30 -5.43 -17.90
N GLN A 320 -5.80 -4.26 -18.24
CA GLN A 320 -5.50 -3.58 -19.50
C GLN A 320 -4.72 -2.32 -19.24
N TYR A 321 -3.78 -2.01 -20.11
CA TYR A 321 -3.08 -0.75 -20.21
C TYR A 321 -3.26 -0.14 -21.57
N MET A 322 -3.80 1.09 -21.65
CA MET A 322 -4.08 1.81 -22.90
C MET A 322 -4.97 0.99 -23.89
N GLY A 323 -5.85 0.14 -23.36
CA GLY A 323 -6.73 -0.72 -24.14
C GLY A 323 -6.11 -2.05 -24.58
N GLU A 324 -4.84 -2.30 -24.31
CA GLU A 324 -4.17 -3.57 -24.54
C GLU A 324 -4.23 -4.43 -23.26
N GLU A 325 -4.66 -5.69 -23.38
CA GLU A 325 -4.66 -6.62 -22.27
C GLU A 325 -3.22 -7.04 -21.94
N VAL A 326 -2.73 -6.63 -20.75
CA VAL A 326 -1.37 -6.93 -20.32
C VAL A 326 -1.30 -8.11 -19.35
N ILE A 327 -2.39 -8.35 -18.62
CA ILE A 327 -2.55 -9.52 -17.75
C ILE A 327 -3.94 -10.10 -18.00
N ASN A 328 -4.03 -11.41 -18.10
CA ASN A 328 -5.29 -12.14 -18.04
C ASN A 328 -5.21 -13.28 -17.02
N GLY A 329 -6.38 -13.80 -16.66
CA GLY A 329 -6.42 -14.88 -15.70
C GLY A 329 -7.83 -15.41 -15.46
N THR A 330 -7.89 -16.33 -14.52
CA THR A 330 -9.15 -16.89 -14.03
C THR A 330 -9.27 -16.68 -12.53
N ILE A 331 -10.49 -16.51 -12.07
CA ILE A 331 -10.82 -16.36 -10.65
C ILE A 331 -11.99 -17.28 -10.31
N SER A 332 -11.86 -17.98 -9.20
CA SER A 332 -12.93 -18.75 -8.55
C SER A 332 -12.90 -18.47 -7.05
N ASP A 333 -13.81 -19.05 -6.28
CA ASP A 333 -13.92 -18.80 -4.84
C ASP A 333 -12.61 -19.09 -4.07
N ASN A 334 -11.80 -20.05 -4.54
CA ASN A 334 -10.60 -20.50 -3.86
C ASN A 334 -9.33 -20.44 -4.74
N LYS A 335 -9.45 -20.16 -6.03
CA LYS A 335 -8.31 -20.21 -6.94
C LYS A 335 -8.24 -18.98 -7.83
N VAL A 336 -7.05 -18.42 -7.91
CA VAL A 336 -6.70 -17.35 -8.84
C VAL A 336 -5.55 -17.82 -9.70
N THR A 337 -5.65 -17.61 -11.01
CA THR A 337 -4.54 -17.82 -11.94
C THR A 337 -4.38 -16.55 -12.77
N ILE A 338 -3.17 -16.04 -12.88
CA ILE A 338 -2.84 -14.88 -13.69
C ILE A 338 -1.62 -15.18 -14.56
N LYS A 339 -1.61 -14.62 -15.76
CA LYS A 339 -0.47 -14.71 -16.67
C LYS A 339 -0.34 -13.43 -17.49
N ASN A 340 0.83 -13.19 -18.02
CA ASN A 340 0.98 -12.10 -18.97
C ASN A 340 0.17 -12.39 -20.26
N ALA A 341 -0.33 -11.33 -20.87
CA ALA A 341 -1.07 -11.38 -22.12
C ALA A 341 -0.45 -10.51 -23.23
N SER A 342 0.59 -9.76 -22.89
CA SER A 342 1.23 -8.79 -23.78
C SER A 342 2.76 -8.90 -23.70
N GLN A 343 3.43 -8.46 -24.76
CA GLN A 343 4.89 -8.36 -24.77
C GLN A 343 5.46 -7.15 -24.00
N LEU A 344 4.57 -6.30 -23.44
CA LEU A 344 4.97 -5.15 -22.63
C LEU A 344 5.59 -5.53 -21.28
N ILE A 345 5.30 -6.73 -20.79
CA ILE A 345 5.83 -7.26 -19.55
C ILE A 345 6.46 -8.64 -19.79
N PRO A 346 7.46 -9.03 -19.01
CA PRO A 346 8.07 -10.34 -19.11
C PRO A 346 7.06 -11.48 -19.00
N GLU A 347 7.34 -12.61 -19.64
CA GLU A 347 6.52 -13.80 -19.54
C GLU A 347 6.47 -14.31 -18.10
N PHE A 348 5.27 -14.48 -17.58
CA PHE A 348 5.02 -15.10 -16.28
C PHE A 348 3.66 -15.77 -16.23
N GLU A 349 3.56 -16.79 -15.41
CA GLU A 349 2.30 -17.38 -14.95
C GLU A 349 2.34 -17.56 -13.44
N MET A 350 1.28 -17.19 -12.74
CA MET A 350 1.12 -17.39 -11.32
C MET A 350 -0.24 -18.02 -11.02
N SER A 351 -0.28 -19.03 -10.19
CA SER A 351 -1.53 -19.55 -9.64
C SER A 351 -1.47 -19.60 -8.13
N MET A 352 -2.59 -19.26 -7.51
CA MET A 352 -2.80 -19.26 -6.07
C MET A 352 -4.05 -20.05 -5.76
N ASP A 353 -3.94 -21.06 -4.90
CA ASP A 353 -5.05 -21.87 -4.37
C ASP A 353 -5.16 -21.62 -2.88
N ILE A 354 -6.32 -21.16 -2.40
CA ILE A 354 -6.54 -20.68 -1.04
C ILE A 354 -7.46 -21.65 -0.31
N ASP A 355 -6.93 -22.37 0.66
CA ASP A 355 -7.70 -23.16 1.62
C ASP A 355 -7.94 -22.36 2.90
N LYS A 356 -9.07 -21.67 2.93
CA LYS A 356 -9.49 -20.85 4.08
C LYS A 356 -9.74 -21.66 5.35
N THR A 357 -10.11 -22.96 5.21
CA THR A 357 -10.43 -23.83 6.34
C THR A 357 -9.18 -24.21 7.11
N ASN A 358 -8.08 -24.48 6.38
CA ASN A 358 -6.81 -24.90 6.96
C ASN A 358 -5.80 -23.74 7.04
N ASN A 359 -6.18 -22.53 6.62
CA ASN A 359 -5.30 -21.35 6.54
C ASN A 359 -4.04 -21.62 5.69
N VAL A 360 -4.21 -22.23 4.52
CA VAL A 360 -3.14 -22.64 3.62
C VAL A 360 -3.32 -21.97 2.27
N VAL A 361 -2.22 -21.43 1.73
CA VAL A 361 -2.14 -20.92 0.36
C VAL A 361 -1.08 -21.74 -0.39
N LYS A 362 -1.47 -22.32 -1.52
CA LYS A 362 -0.55 -22.92 -2.48
C LYS A 362 -0.29 -21.92 -3.58
N LEU A 363 0.96 -21.56 -3.78
CA LEU A 363 1.44 -20.62 -4.78
C LEU A 363 2.33 -21.35 -5.78
N VAL A 364 2.02 -21.22 -7.06
CA VAL A 364 2.92 -21.62 -8.15
C VAL A 364 3.25 -20.39 -8.98
N LEU A 365 4.52 -20.17 -9.22
CA LEU A 365 5.04 -19.08 -10.05
C LEU A 365 5.93 -19.67 -11.12
N ASP A 366 5.74 -19.27 -12.37
CA ASP A 366 6.64 -19.58 -13.49
C ASP A 366 6.95 -18.26 -14.21
N ALA A 367 8.19 -17.83 -14.13
CA ALA A 367 8.60 -16.54 -14.69
C ALA A 367 10.07 -16.60 -15.11
N LEU A 368 10.39 -16.14 -16.32
CA LEU A 368 11.77 -15.99 -16.79
C LEU A 368 12.59 -17.30 -16.72
N GLY A 369 11.94 -18.47 -16.85
CA GLY A 369 12.60 -19.78 -16.74
C GLY A 369 12.84 -20.24 -15.29
N ILE A 370 12.32 -19.50 -14.31
CA ILE A 370 12.34 -19.86 -12.89
C ILE A 370 10.94 -20.34 -12.51
N LYS A 371 10.85 -21.56 -12.01
CA LYS A 371 9.60 -22.12 -11.49
C LYS A 371 9.68 -22.26 -9.98
N GLY A 372 8.72 -21.67 -9.27
CA GLY A 372 8.54 -21.77 -7.84
C GLY A 372 7.21 -22.44 -7.48
N GLU A 373 7.24 -23.40 -6.57
CA GLU A 373 6.04 -24.01 -6.01
C GLU A 373 6.12 -23.94 -4.48
N PHE A 374 5.13 -23.27 -3.84
CA PHE A 374 5.15 -23.03 -2.40
C PHE A 374 3.83 -23.40 -1.75
N THR A 375 3.91 -23.94 -0.56
CA THR A 375 2.79 -24.06 0.36
C THR A 375 3.06 -23.15 1.55
N ILE A 376 2.23 -22.15 1.71
CA ILE A 376 2.32 -21.15 2.78
C ILE A 376 1.21 -21.45 3.77
N LYS A 377 1.55 -21.53 5.04
CA LYS A 377 0.61 -21.79 6.12
C LYS A 377 0.79 -20.72 7.19
N GLY A 378 -0.27 -19.95 7.41
CA GLY A 378 -0.34 -18.95 8.44
C GLY A 378 -0.84 -19.53 9.76
N TYR A 379 -0.25 -19.13 10.86
CA TYR A 379 -0.70 -19.46 12.20
C TYR A 379 -0.97 -18.17 12.96
N GLU A 380 -2.17 -18.04 13.48
CA GLU A 380 -2.48 -16.96 14.40
C GLU A 380 -2.01 -17.33 15.81
N ASN A 381 -1.34 -16.40 16.50
CA ASN A 381 -0.97 -16.49 17.91
C ASN A 381 -0.11 -17.68 18.31
N THR A 382 1.17 -17.65 17.96
CA THR A 382 2.14 -18.50 18.65
C THR A 382 2.45 -17.96 20.04
N LYS A 383 2.83 -18.86 20.96
CA LYS A 383 3.03 -18.50 22.36
C LYS A 383 4.42 -17.89 22.63
N GLU A 384 5.38 -18.14 21.75
CA GLU A 384 6.77 -17.74 21.98
C GLU A 384 7.44 -17.27 20.70
N PHE A 385 8.12 -16.14 20.77
CA PHE A 385 9.03 -15.68 19.75
C PHE A 385 10.39 -16.38 19.94
N PRO A 386 11.07 -16.84 18.88
CA PRO A 386 12.37 -17.48 19.01
C PRO A 386 13.37 -16.63 19.80
N ASN A 387 14.06 -17.28 20.74
CA ASN A 387 15.10 -16.60 21.53
C ASN A 387 16.42 -16.63 20.73
N ILE A 388 16.76 -15.52 20.11
CA ILE A 388 17.96 -15.37 19.29
C ILE A 388 18.96 -14.51 20.05
N ASP A 389 20.10 -15.10 20.41
CA ASP A 389 21.19 -14.38 21.07
C ASP A 389 22.10 -13.70 20.04
N VAL A 390 22.02 -12.39 19.96
CA VAL A 390 22.84 -11.53 19.10
C VAL A 390 23.83 -10.68 19.87
N SER A 391 24.08 -10.98 21.16
CA SER A 391 24.94 -10.17 22.03
C SER A 391 26.40 -10.11 21.54
N GLY A 392 26.85 -11.12 20.78
CA GLY A 392 28.17 -11.19 20.18
C GLY A 392 28.24 -10.72 18.72
N ALA A 393 27.17 -10.15 18.18
CA ALA A 393 27.15 -9.70 16.80
C ALA A 393 28.06 -8.50 16.56
N VAL A 394 28.71 -8.47 15.40
CA VAL A 394 29.58 -7.36 14.96
C VAL A 394 29.18 -6.90 13.57
N PRO A 395 29.49 -5.65 13.17
CA PRO A 395 29.27 -5.22 11.78
C PRO A 395 29.90 -6.19 10.79
N TYR A 396 29.21 -6.50 9.69
CA TYR A 396 29.74 -7.44 8.68
C TYR A 396 31.04 -6.90 8.05
N THR A 397 31.24 -5.59 8.02
CA THR A 397 32.46 -4.91 7.56
C THR A 397 33.68 -5.18 8.46
N GLU A 398 33.45 -5.61 9.70
CA GLU A 398 34.50 -5.97 10.67
C GLU A 398 34.79 -7.49 10.66
N ALA A 399 34.17 -8.24 9.75
CA ALA A 399 34.45 -9.67 9.60
C ALA A 399 35.92 -9.94 9.24
N THR A 400 36.45 -11.02 9.78
CA THR A 400 37.84 -11.45 9.54
C THR A 400 37.92 -12.94 9.21
N GLY A 401 39.04 -13.37 8.66
CA GLY A 401 39.28 -14.79 8.39
C GLY A 401 38.30 -15.41 7.40
N LYS A 402 37.86 -16.63 7.70
CA LYS A 402 36.94 -17.41 6.86
C LYS A 402 35.55 -16.69 6.70
N ASP A 403 35.06 -16.10 7.76
CA ASP A 403 33.78 -15.41 7.71
C ASP A 403 33.82 -14.24 6.72
N LYS A 404 34.93 -13.48 6.69
CA LYS A 404 35.09 -12.41 5.70
C LYS A 404 35.02 -12.93 4.27
N GLU A 405 35.70 -14.03 3.97
CA GLU A 405 35.69 -14.61 2.61
C GLU A 405 34.28 -15.04 2.19
N ILE A 406 33.50 -15.60 3.12
CA ILE A 406 32.11 -16.02 2.87
C ILE A 406 31.25 -14.81 2.63
N LEU A 407 31.33 -13.81 3.48
CA LEU A 407 30.54 -12.58 3.38
C LEU A 407 30.87 -11.79 2.10
N ASP A 408 32.16 -11.66 1.77
CA ASP A 408 32.60 -11.03 0.53
C ASP A 408 32.02 -11.77 -0.70
N GLN A 409 31.94 -13.09 -0.69
CA GLN A 409 31.30 -13.87 -1.76
C GLN A 409 29.78 -13.68 -1.82
N MET A 410 29.12 -13.64 -0.66
CA MET A 410 27.66 -13.42 -0.60
C MET A 410 27.26 -12.03 -1.12
N PHE A 411 28.04 -11.00 -0.79
CA PHE A 411 27.73 -9.62 -1.17
C PHE A 411 28.29 -9.22 -2.54
N ALA A 412 29.35 -9.88 -3.06
CA ALA A 412 29.83 -9.63 -4.42
C ALA A 412 28.77 -9.94 -5.49
N GLN A 413 27.85 -10.84 -5.21
CA GLN A 413 26.73 -11.14 -6.11
C GLN A 413 25.64 -10.06 -6.09
N LYS A 414 25.56 -9.22 -5.02
CA LYS A 414 24.60 -8.14 -4.92
C LYS A 414 24.78 -7.11 -6.05
N ASP A 415 26.02 -6.77 -6.36
CA ASP A 415 26.32 -5.78 -7.41
C ASP A 415 25.94 -6.28 -8.80
N GLN A 416 26.03 -7.58 -9.06
CA GLN A 416 25.56 -8.20 -10.30
C GLN A 416 24.02 -8.19 -10.41
N PHE A 417 23.29 -8.35 -9.30
CA PHE A 417 21.82 -8.27 -9.29
C PHE A 417 21.31 -6.83 -9.48
N VAL A 418 22.04 -5.83 -9.01
CA VAL A 418 21.70 -4.40 -9.19
C VAL A 418 21.95 -3.95 -10.64
N GLU A 419 22.99 -4.45 -11.29
CA GLU A 419 23.24 -4.19 -12.72
C GLU A 419 22.18 -4.82 -13.65
N TYR A 420 21.55 -5.93 -13.25
CA TYR A 420 20.44 -6.55 -14.01
C TYR A 420 19.10 -5.79 -13.85
N GLN A 421 18.96 -4.92 -12.86
CA GLN A 421 17.82 -4.01 -12.69
C GLN A 421 18.00 -2.68 -13.40
N GLY A 422 18.92 -2.56 -14.34
CA GLY A 422 19.08 -1.43 -15.27
C GLY A 422 17.87 -1.23 -16.20
N LEU A 423 16.69 -1.26 -15.65
CA LEU A 423 15.51 -0.62 -16.22
C LEU A 423 15.72 0.89 -16.03
N GLU A 424 16.36 1.52 -17.03
CA GLU A 424 16.25 2.97 -17.20
C GLU A 424 14.76 3.31 -17.15
N VAL A 425 14.33 3.88 -16.02
CA VAL A 425 13.01 4.52 -15.94
C VAL A 425 13.07 5.68 -16.92
N PRO A 426 12.29 5.67 -18.00
CA PRO A 426 12.30 6.79 -18.93
C PRO A 426 11.96 8.04 -18.13
N SER A 427 12.84 9.03 -18.19
CA SER A 427 12.58 10.35 -17.62
C SER A 427 11.38 10.96 -18.34
N LEU A 428 10.22 11.00 -17.66
CA LEU A 428 9.04 11.76 -18.09
C LEU A 428 9.27 13.28 -18.02
#